data_67afb42712a2763775e2e40bd5df97f2
#
_entry.id   67afb42712a2763775e2e40bd5df97f2
#
_cell.length_a   1.000
_cell.length_b   1.000
_cell.length_c   1.000
_cell.angle_alpha   90.00
_cell.angle_beta   90.00
_cell.angle_gamma   90.00
#
_symmetry.space_group_name_H-M   'P 1'
#
loop_
_entity.id
_entity.type
_entity.pdbx_description
1 polymer ?
#
loop_
_entity_poly.entity_id
_entity_poly.type
_entity_poly.pdbx_seq_one_letter_code
_entity_poly.pdbx_strand_id
1 'polypeptide(L)'
;MTHTLEDFAATCHAILAADPGPAGRQKVCSVLEDVLKDQDFVATHLGDDVPERKIIYQDKELGFCILAHVYLDARQSPPHDHGPTWAIYGQAAGETLMTDWAMVQPAAPGHPGTVRRVRDYVLKPGMAKVYDVGDLHSPRRDGPTRLIRFEGQDVTTIKRLAYREAESATA
;
A
#
# COMPACT_ATOMS: atom_id res chain seq x y z
N MET A 1 -16.36 -5.91 -17.50
CA MET A 1 -15.21 -6.05 -18.42
C MET A 1 -14.16 -6.87 -17.70
N THR A 2 -13.59 -7.86 -18.35
CA THR A 2 -12.49 -8.66 -17.77
C THR A 2 -11.20 -7.87 -17.93
N HIS A 3 -10.54 -7.55 -16.82
CA HIS A 3 -9.25 -6.87 -16.83
C HIS A 3 -8.13 -7.90 -16.94
N THR A 4 -7.18 -7.67 -17.86
CA THR A 4 -5.92 -8.41 -17.83
C THR A 4 -4.88 -7.62 -17.03
N LEU A 5 -3.88 -8.31 -16.49
CA LEU A 5 -2.79 -7.64 -15.77
C LEU A 5 -2.01 -6.70 -16.71
N GLU A 6 -1.82 -7.11 -17.94
CA GLU A 6 -1.12 -6.34 -18.97
C GLU A 6 -1.85 -5.02 -19.30
N ASP A 7 -3.16 -5.08 -19.54
CA ASP A 7 -3.97 -3.88 -19.82
C ASP A 7 -4.04 -2.93 -18.61
N PHE A 8 -4.17 -3.50 -17.41
CA PHE A 8 -4.16 -2.75 -16.16
C PHE A 8 -2.81 -2.03 -15.96
N ALA A 9 -1.70 -2.76 -16.11
CA ALA A 9 -0.37 -2.20 -15.99
C ALA A 9 -0.08 -1.13 -17.05
N ALA A 10 -0.48 -1.35 -18.31
CA ALA A 10 -0.33 -0.38 -19.39
C ALA A 10 -1.11 0.92 -19.13
N THR A 11 -2.33 0.81 -18.59
CA THR A 11 -3.14 1.96 -18.19
C THR A 11 -2.44 2.75 -17.08
N CYS A 12 -1.93 2.08 -16.05
CA CYS A 12 -1.21 2.71 -14.94
C CYS A 12 0.09 3.37 -15.41
N HIS A 13 0.83 2.70 -16.31
CA HIS A 13 2.03 3.27 -16.95
C HIS A 13 1.71 4.59 -17.66
N ALA A 14 0.71 4.59 -18.53
CA ALA A 14 0.33 5.80 -19.27
C ALA A 14 -0.05 6.97 -18.34
N ILE A 15 -0.77 6.70 -17.25
CA ILE A 15 -1.14 7.71 -16.26
C ILE A 15 0.10 8.27 -15.56
N LEU A 16 0.98 7.40 -15.06
CA LEU A 16 2.16 7.81 -14.30
C LEU A 16 3.26 8.43 -15.17
N ALA A 17 3.37 8.04 -16.44
CA ALA A 17 4.26 8.69 -17.41
C ALA A 17 3.81 10.13 -17.71
N ALA A 18 2.50 10.37 -17.80
CA ALA A 18 1.94 11.69 -18.03
C ALA A 18 1.95 12.56 -16.76
N ASP A 19 1.74 11.97 -15.59
CA ASP A 19 1.68 12.67 -14.30
C ASP A 19 2.23 11.75 -13.19
N PRO A 20 3.53 11.83 -12.85
CA PRO A 20 4.13 11.04 -11.78
C PRO A 20 3.80 11.57 -10.37
N GLY A 21 3.09 12.68 -10.27
CA GLY A 21 2.76 13.36 -9.02
C GLY A 21 1.55 12.77 -8.28
N PRO A 22 1.12 13.41 -7.18
CA PRO A 22 -0.01 12.96 -6.38
C PRO A 22 -1.30 12.79 -7.17
N ALA A 23 -1.57 13.66 -8.15
CA ALA A 23 -2.78 13.59 -8.97
C ALA A 23 -2.78 12.35 -9.88
N GLY A 24 -1.65 12.01 -10.49
CA GLY A 24 -1.51 10.77 -11.28
C GLY A 24 -1.67 9.52 -10.41
N ARG A 25 -1.08 9.50 -9.21
CA ARG A 25 -1.26 8.39 -8.25
C ARG A 25 -2.73 8.23 -7.83
N GLN A 26 -3.44 9.32 -7.65
CA GLN A 26 -4.88 9.27 -7.34
C GLN A 26 -5.69 8.70 -8.52
N LYS A 27 -5.32 9.00 -9.77
CA LYS A 27 -5.94 8.37 -10.95
C LYS A 27 -5.67 6.87 -10.99
N VAL A 28 -4.43 6.43 -10.72
CA VAL A 28 -4.09 5.00 -10.60
C VAL A 28 -4.90 4.34 -9.48
N CYS A 29 -5.07 5.01 -8.34
CA CYS A 29 -5.92 4.54 -7.24
C CYS A 29 -7.36 4.27 -7.70
N SER A 30 -7.96 5.18 -8.48
CA SER A 30 -9.31 5.01 -9.02
C SER A 30 -9.39 3.85 -10.02
N VAL A 31 -8.38 3.67 -10.88
CA VAL A 31 -8.31 2.51 -11.79
C VAL A 31 -8.21 1.21 -10.99
N LEU A 32 -7.43 1.19 -9.91
CA LEU A 32 -7.34 0.02 -9.04
C LEU A 32 -8.70 -0.31 -8.40
N GLU A 33 -9.46 0.68 -7.94
CA GLU A 33 -10.80 0.46 -7.38
C GLU A 33 -11.76 -0.21 -8.39
N ASP A 34 -11.62 0.11 -9.68
CA ASP A 34 -12.41 -0.53 -10.73
C ASP A 34 -11.95 -1.97 -10.97
N VAL A 35 -10.64 -2.23 -11.00
CA VAL A 35 -10.07 -3.57 -11.15
C VAL A 35 -10.44 -4.48 -9.97
N LEU A 36 -10.52 -3.95 -8.75
CA LEU A 36 -10.92 -4.72 -7.56
C LEU A 36 -12.36 -5.22 -7.61
N LYS A 37 -13.21 -4.67 -8.47
CA LYS A 37 -14.59 -5.14 -8.71
C LYS A 37 -14.64 -6.35 -9.65
N ASP A 38 -13.57 -6.60 -10.40
CA ASP A 38 -13.45 -7.74 -11.31
C ASP A 38 -13.05 -9.00 -10.54
N GLN A 39 -14.04 -9.86 -10.28
CA GLN A 39 -13.84 -11.08 -9.48
C GLN A 39 -12.91 -12.09 -10.19
N ASP A 40 -12.88 -12.11 -11.51
CA ASP A 40 -11.99 -13.00 -12.27
C ASP A 40 -10.54 -12.53 -12.13
N PHE A 41 -10.28 -11.22 -12.15
CA PHE A 41 -8.98 -10.65 -11.88
C PHE A 41 -8.52 -10.98 -10.45
N VAL A 42 -9.37 -10.74 -9.46
CA VAL A 42 -9.09 -11.03 -8.05
C VAL A 42 -8.78 -12.52 -7.85
N ALA A 43 -9.61 -13.42 -8.39
CA ALA A 43 -9.40 -14.86 -8.27
C ALA A 43 -8.11 -15.33 -8.94
N THR A 44 -7.75 -14.74 -10.09
CA THR A 44 -6.53 -15.08 -10.83
C THR A 44 -5.25 -14.68 -10.09
N HIS A 45 -5.24 -13.52 -9.44
CA HIS A 45 -4.02 -12.95 -8.89
C HIS A 45 -3.90 -13.04 -7.36
N LEU A 46 -4.98 -13.35 -6.66
CA LEU A 46 -5.05 -13.38 -5.20
C LEU A 46 -5.57 -14.72 -4.65
N GLY A 47 -5.23 -15.85 -5.32
CA GLY A 47 -5.56 -17.21 -4.84
C GLY A 47 -4.81 -17.57 -3.55
N ASP A 48 -5.23 -18.66 -2.89
CA ASP A 48 -4.63 -19.12 -1.61
C ASP A 48 -3.18 -19.59 -1.74
N ASP A 49 -2.73 -19.89 -2.95
CA ASP A 49 -1.36 -20.26 -3.29
C ASP A 49 -0.40 -19.06 -3.43
N VAL A 50 -0.93 -17.84 -3.41
CA VAL A 50 -0.15 -16.61 -3.49
C VAL A 50 0.47 -16.31 -2.11
N PRO A 51 1.78 -16.04 -2.04
CA PRO A 51 2.44 -15.73 -0.76
C PRO A 51 2.01 -14.35 -0.22
N GLU A 52 2.41 -14.07 1.02
CA GLU A 52 2.12 -12.78 1.68
C GLU A 52 2.62 -11.56 0.88
N ARG A 53 3.59 -11.73 0.00
CA ARG A 53 4.09 -10.69 -0.90
C ARG A 53 4.61 -11.30 -2.20
N LYS A 54 4.05 -10.90 -3.32
CA LYS A 54 4.48 -11.31 -4.65
C LYS A 54 4.40 -10.14 -5.61
N ILE A 55 5.51 -9.77 -6.25
CA ILE A 55 5.49 -8.85 -7.38
C ILE A 55 4.89 -9.59 -8.57
N ILE A 56 3.73 -9.12 -9.06
CA ILE A 56 3.06 -9.68 -10.23
C ILE A 56 3.36 -8.90 -11.50
N TYR A 57 3.80 -7.65 -11.37
CA TYR A 57 4.28 -6.81 -12.47
C TYR A 57 5.30 -5.80 -11.96
N GLN A 58 6.32 -5.54 -12.77
CA GLN A 58 7.29 -4.47 -12.54
C GLN A 58 7.47 -3.66 -13.81
N ASP A 59 7.22 -2.37 -13.72
CA ASP A 59 7.44 -1.45 -14.84
C ASP A 59 8.93 -1.19 -15.04
N LYS A 60 9.43 -1.46 -16.24
CA LYS A 60 10.86 -1.36 -16.55
C LYS A 60 11.33 0.08 -16.77
N GLU A 61 10.41 0.97 -17.13
CA GLU A 61 10.71 2.36 -17.45
C GLU A 61 10.53 3.26 -16.23
N LEU A 62 9.38 3.15 -15.55
CA LEU A 62 9.01 3.99 -14.42
C LEU A 62 9.40 3.37 -13.05
N GLY A 63 9.69 2.08 -13.00
CA GLY A 63 10.17 1.38 -11.82
C GLY A 63 9.10 0.99 -10.80
N PHE A 64 7.83 1.32 -11.01
CA PHE A 64 6.77 0.92 -10.08
C PHE A 64 6.50 -0.59 -10.14
N CYS A 65 6.02 -1.13 -9.04
CA CYS A 65 5.61 -2.52 -8.92
C CYS A 65 4.12 -2.63 -8.61
N ILE A 66 3.47 -3.65 -9.20
CA ILE A 66 2.15 -4.14 -8.77
C ILE A 66 2.38 -5.44 -8.02
N LEU A 67 1.82 -5.53 -6.82
CA LEU A 67 2.02 -6.67 -5.92
C LEU A 67 0.69 -7.29 -5.51
N ALA A 68 0.71 -8.61 -5.40
CA ALA A 68 -0.32 -9.38 -4.73
C ALA A 68 0.11 -9.66 -3.28
N HIS A 69 -0.80 -9.44 -2.35
CA HIS A 69 -0.63 -9.78 -0.94
C HIS A 69 -1.79 -10.66 -0.48
N VAL A 70 -1.46 -11.85 -0.01
CA VAL A 70 -2.43 -12.78 0.59
C VAL A 70 -1.99 -13.10 2.00
N TYR A 71 -2.74 -12.61 2.97
CA TYR A 71 -2.54 -12.91 4.39
C TYR A 71 -3.60 -13.91 4.82
N LEU A 72 -3.20 -15.08 5.30
CA LEU A 72 -4.11 -16.12 5.78
C LEU A 72 -4.48 -15.91 7.25
N ASP A 73 -3.63 -15.20 8.00
CA ASP A 73 -3.77 -14.94 9.42
C ASP A 73 -3.75 -13.45 9.74
N ALA A 74 -4.04 -13.11 10.99
CA ALA A 74 -3.93 -11.75 11.51
C ALA A 74 -2.50 -11.20 11.33
N ARG A 75 -2.40 -9.92 10.99
CA ARG A 75 -1.12 -9.24 10.75
C ARG A 75 -1.20 -7.78 11.16
N GLN A 76 -0.18 -7.30 11.84
CA GLN A 76 -0.04 -5.90 12.23
C GLN A 76 1.36 -5.40 11.91
N SER A 77 1.48 -4.17 11.46
CA SER A 77 2.76 -3.48 11.25
C SER A 77 2.84 -2.23 12.13
N PRO A 78 4.04 -1.90 12.64
CA PRO A 78 4.24 -0.63 13.34
C PRO A 78 4.05 0.57 12.40
N PRO A 79 3.98 1.81 12.93
CA PRO A 79 3.99 3.00 12.11
C PRO A 79 5.19 3.01 11.16
N HIS A 80 4.94 3.30 9.89
CA HIS A 80 5.97 3.35 8.85
C HIS A 80 5.56 4.24 7.69
N ASP A 81 6.54 4.66 6.91
CA ASP A 81 6.38 5.19 5.57
C ASP A 81 7.01 4.24 4.55
N HIS A 82 7.08 4.64 3.30
CA HIS A 82 7.72 3.87 2.24
C HIS A 82 9.09 4.45 1.83
N GLY A 83 9.75 5.19 2.75
CA GLY A 83 11.02 5.86 2.48
C GLY A 83 10.86 6.91 1.38
N PRO A 84 11.71 6.88 0.33
CA PRO A 84 11.68 7.88 -0.74
C PRO A 84 10.56 7.64 -1.77
N THR A 85 9.70 6.65 -1.58
CA THR A 85 8.65 6.30 -2.54
C THR A 85 7.25 6.32 -1.92
N TRP A 86 6.26 6.06 -2.74
CA TRP A 86 4.83 6.03 -2.42
C TRP A 86 4.27 4.61 -2.55
N ALA A 87 3.08 4.40 -2.02
CA ALA A 87 2.32 3.17 -2.21
C ALA A 87 0.83 3.44 -2.40
N ILE A 88 0.13 2.49 -3.02
CA ILE A 88 -1.34 2.46 -3.08
C ILE A 88 -1.78 1.09 -2.57
N TYR A 89 -2.70 1.07 -1.63
CA TYR A 89 -3.28 -0.16 -1.10
C TYR A 89 -4.71 -0.32 -1.61
N GLY A 90 -4.98 -1.41 -2.32
CA GLY A 90 -6.30 -1.80 -2.79
C GLY A 90 -6.78 -3.05 -2.08
N GLN A 91 -7.87 -2.94 -1.33
CA GLN A 91 -8.45 -4.05 -0.57
C GLN A 91 -9.35 -4.89 -1.48
N ALA A 92 -9.01 -6.17 -1.66
CA ALA A 92 -9.80 -7.11 -2.47
C ALA A 92 -10.71 -7.98 -1.62
N ALA A 93 -10.25 -8.45 -0.45
CA ALA A 93 -11.03 -9.26 0.47
C ALA A 93 -10.58 -9.05 1.93
N GLY A 94 -11.50 -9.27 2.87
CA GLY A 94 -11.29 -8.94 4.28
C GLY A 94 -11.24 -7.43 4.51
N GLU A 95 -10.85 -7.03 5.71
CA GLU A 95 -10.76 -5.61 6.09
C GLU A 95 -9.40 -5.31 6.70
N THR A 96 -8.92 -4.08 6.48
CA THR A 96 -7.69 -3.56 7.11
C THR A 96 -8.03 -2.30 7.87
N LEU A 97 -7.82 -2.30 9.19
CA LEU A 97 -7.83 -1.08 9.99
C LEU A 97 -6.52 -0.34 9.71
N MET A 98 -6.63 0.87 9.21
CA MET A 98 -5.52 1.77 8.95
C MET A 98 -5.48 2.87 9.99
N THR A 99 -4.29 3.17 10.50
CA THR A 99 -4.04 4.34 11.33
C THR A 99 -3.10 5.28 10.59
N ASP A 100 -3.50 6.54 10.44
CA ASP A 100 -2.61 7.61 9.99
C ASP A 100 -1.91 8.23 11.20
N TRP A 101 -0.61 8.52 11.04
CA TRP A 101 0.25 9.07 12.08
C TRP A 101 0.85 10.40 11.66
N ALA A 102 1.05 11.29 12.62
CA ALA A 102 1.80 12.53 12.43
C ALA A 102 3.15 12.43 13.14
N MET A 103 4.20 12.92 12.49
CA MET A 103 5.55 12.97 13.07
C MET A 103 5.60 13.91 14.26
N VAL A 104 6.21 13.45 15.36
CA VAL A 104 6.54 14.23 16.55
C VAL A 104 8.03 14.52 16.56
N GLN A 105 8.85 13.50 16.37
CA GLN A 105 10.31 13.63 16.23
C GLN A 105 10.77 12.84 15.00
N PRO A 106 11.63 13.41 14.14
CA PRO A 106 12.12 12.72 12.97
C PRO A 106 12.98 11.51 13.36
N ALA A 107 12.93 10.48 12.51
CA ALA A 107 13.80 9.33 12.62
C ALA A 107 15.19 9.64 12.03
N ALA A 108 16.21 8.94 12.53
CA ALA A 108 17.55 8.92 11.97
C ALA A 108 18.10 7.48 12.01
N PRO A 109 19.16 7.15 11.26
CA PRO A 109 19.78 5.84 11.34
C PRO A 109 20.14 5.45 12.78
N GLY A 110 19.60 4.32 13.27
CA GLY A 110 19.77 3.84 14.64
C GLY A 110 18.93 4.57 15.71
N HIS A 111 18.16 5.58 15.32
CA HIS A 111 17.30 6.34 16.23
C HIS A 111 15.87 6.39 15.68
N PRO A 112 14.94 5.55 16.19
CA PRO A 112 13.54 5.59 15.77
C PRO A 112 12.91 6.95 15.97
N GLY A 113 12.17 7.44 14.98
CA GLY A 113 11.32 8.60 15.11
C GLY A 113 10.13 8.33 16.02
N THR A 114 9.50 9.37 16.53
CA THR A 114 8.25 9.24 17.29
C THR A 114 7.10 9.88 16.54
N VAL A 115 5.93 9.23 16.64
CA VAL A 115 4.71 9.62 15.95
C VAL A 115 3.54 9.65 16.92
N ARG A 116 2.51 10.43 16.59
CA ARG A 116 1.22 10.45 17.30
C ARG A 116 0.09 10.03 16.38
N ARG A 117 -0.89 9.35 16.92
CA ARG A 117 -2.09 8.94 16.17
C ARG A 117 -2.87 10.17 15.72
N VAL A 118 -3.32 10.15 14.46
CA VAL A 118 -4.18 11.19 13.87
C VAL A 118 -5.60 10.69 13.73
N ARG A 119 -5.79 9.55 13.05
CA ARG A 119 -7.11 8.94 12.80
C ARG A 119 -6.98 7.48 12.45
N ASP A 120 -8.09 6.78 12.65
CA ASP A 120 -8.29 5.41 12.17
C ASP A 120 -9.39 5.41 11.10
N TYR A 121 -9.27 4.48 10.16
CA TYR A 121 -10.31 4.18 9.16
C TYR A 121 -10.12 2.75 8.67
N VAL A 122 -11.17 2.18 8.06
CA VAL A 122 -11.16 0.81 7.57
C VAL A 122 -11.14 0.81 6.04
N LEU A 123 -10.19 0.09 5.46
CA LEU A 123 -10.23 -0.28 4.05
C LEU A 123 -11.07 -1.56 3.91
N LYS A 124 -12.16 -1.45 3.15
CA LYS A 124 -13.10 -2.53 2.83
C LYS A 124 -12.90 -3.00 1.39
N PRO A 125 -13.36 -4.21 1.04
CA PRO A 125 -13.28 -4.69 -0.35
C PRO A 125 -13.80 -3.68 -1.36
N GLY A 126 -13.02 -3.44 -2.43
CA GLY A 126 -13.29 -2.46 -3.47
C GLY A 126 -12.73 -1.05 -3.19
N MET A 127 -12.20 -0.79 -1.99
CA MET A 127 -11.59 0.50 -1.65
C MET A 127 -10.09 0.48 -1.93
N ALA A 128 -9.55 1.61 -2.37
CA ALA A 128 -8.12 1.83 -2.47
C ALA A 128 -7.72 3.18 -1.86
N LYS A 129 -6.45 3.31 -1.47
CA LYS A 129 -5.91 4.55 -0.89
C LYS A 129 -4.45 4.75 -1.26
N VAL A 130 -4.13 5.99 -1.62
CA VAL A 130 -2.76 6.46 -1.85
C VAL A 130 -2.11 6.84 -0.52
N TYR A 131 -0.86 6.42 -0.36
CA TYR A 131 0.08 6.88 0.65
C TYR A 131 1.26 7.51 -0.08
N ASP A 132 1.32 8.83 -0.06
CA ASP A 132 2.38 9.58 -0.72
C ASP A 132 3.72 9.47 0.02
N VAL A 133 4.77 10.02 -0.56
CA VAL A 133 6.10 10.03 0.06
C VAL A 133 6.03 10.70 1.43
N GLY A 134 6.47 9.99 2.47
CA GLY A 134 6.47 10.48 3.84
C GLY A 134 5.16 10.29 4.62
N ASP A 135 4.09 9.77 3.99
CA ASP A 135 2.84 9.48 4.68
C ASP A 135 3.01 8.32 5.67
N LEU A 136 2.95 8.65 6.95
CA LEU A 136 3.09 7.67 8.04
C LEU A 136 1.76 7.00 8.34
N HIS A 137 1.75 5.68 8.27
CA HIS A 137 0.56 4.86 8.51
C HIS A 137 0.93 3.50 9.10
N SER A 138 -0.07 2.79 9.62
CA SER A 138 0.09 1.41 10.06
C SER A 138 -1.17 0.59 9.80
N PRO A 139 -1.05 -0.57 9.13
CA PRO A 139 -2.14 -1.50 8.92
C PRO A 139 -2.26 -2.50 10.09
N ARG A 140 -3.49 -2.81 10.48
CA ARG A 140 -3.86 -3.96 11.32
C ARG A 140 -4.93 -4.79 10.63
N ARG A 141 -4.69 -6.08 10.56
CA ARG A 141 -5.59 -7.08 10.01
C ARG A 141 -5.87 -8.11 11.09
N ASP A 142 -7.13 -8.28 11.44
CA ASP A 142 -7.52 -9.20 12.51
C ASP A 142 -7.85 -10.61 11.98
N GLY A 143 -7.76 -10.83 10.67
CA GLY A 143 -8.01 -12.10 10.00
C GLY A 143 -7.51 -12.09 8.55
N PRO A 144 -7.92 -13.10 7.75
CA PRO A 144 -7.49 -13.23 6.36
C PRO A 144 -7.84 -11.99 5.52
N THR A 145 -6.87 -11.52 4.73
CA THR A 145 -7.04 -10.38 3.83
C THR A 145 -6.30 -10.58 2.52
N ARG A 146 -6.79 -9.96 1.45
CA ARG A 146 -6.18 -9.98 0.12
C ARG A 146 -6.14 -8.56 -0.44
N LEU A 147 -4.97 -8.18 -0.95
CA LEU A 147 -4.74 -6.83 -1.47
C LEU A 147 -3.98 -6.88 -2.80
N ILE A 148 -4.31 -5.94 -3.68
CA ILE A 148 -3.41 -5.47 -4.73
C ILE A 148 -2.75 -4.20 -4.22
N ARG A 149 -1.43 -4.16 -4.26
CA ARG A 149 -0.65 -3.02 -3.79
C ARG A 149 0.24 -2.48 -4.89
N PHE A 150 0.38 -1.16 -4.96
CA PHE A 150 1.43 -0.51 -5.73
C PHE A 150 2.54 -0.05 -4.80
N GLU A 151 3.76 -0.12 -5.30
CA GLU A 151 4.93 0.54 -4.75
C GLU A 151 5.59 1.31 -5.88
N GLY A 152 5.89 2.60 -5.68
CA GLY A 152 6.58 3.40 -6.70
C GLY A 152 7.99 2.91 -7.00
N GLN A 153 8.54 2.11 -6.09
CA GLN A 153 9.78 1.35 -6.22
C GLN A 153 9.68 0.13 -5.29
N ASP A 154 10.32 -0.98 -5.61
CA ASP A 154 10.36 -2.15 -4.72
C ASP A 154 10.96 -1.77 -3.36
N VAL A 155 10.12 -1.70 -2.33
CA VAL A 155 10.54 -1.25 -0.99
C VAL A 155 11.51 -2.22 -0.30
N THR A 156 11.66 -3.45 -0.77
CA THR A 156 12.65 -4.39 -0.23
C THR A 156 14.07 -4.01 -0.61
N THR A 157 14.24 -3.18 -1.63
CA THR A 157 15.54 -2.64 -2.08
C THR A 157 15.92 -1.34 -1.37
N ILE A 158 15.04 -0.81 -0.51
CA ILE A 158 15.20 0.49 0.16
C ILE A 158 15.44 0.27 1.65
N LYS A 159 16.41 0.98 2.21
CA LYS A 159 16.58 1.06 3.67
C LYS A 159 15.61 2.10 4.21
N ARG A 160 14.65 1.66 5.03
CA ARG A 160 13.66 2.52 5.68
C ARG A 160 14.05 2.84 7.11
N LEU A 161 13.62 4.01 7.58
CA LEU A 161 13.76 4.41 8.98
C LEU A 161 12.65 3.78 9.83
N ALA A 162 12.90 3.63 11.13
CA ALA A 162 11.93 3.08 12.08
C ALA A 162 11.19 4.20 12.81
N TYR A 163 9.93 3.92 13.17
CA TYR A 163 9.08 4.82 13.94
C TYR A 163 8.37 4.07 15.06
N ARG A 164 8.05 4.78 16.14
CA ARG A 164 7.27 4.29 17.26
C ARG A 164 6.29 5.35 17.74
N GLU A 165 5.19 4.92 18.34
CA GLU A 165 4.25 5.84 18.97
C GLU A 165 4.95 6.58 20.12
N ALA A 166 4.71 7.89 20.19
CA ALA A 166 5.21 8.71 21.31
C ALA A 166 4.54 8.25 22.60
N GLU A 167 5.32 8.17 23.68
CA GLU A 167 4.76 7.91 25.00
C GLU A 167 3.78 9.03 25.35
N SER A 168 2.58 8.66 25.84
CA SER A 168 1.63 9.63 26.39
C SER A 168 2.31 10.34 27.55
N ALA A 169 2.38 11.68 27.52
CA ALA A 169 2.82 12.42 28.68
C ALA A 169 1.90 12.02 29.84
N THR A 170 2.43 11.25 30.78
CA THR A 170 1.77 11.01 32.05
C THR A 170 1.70 12.35 32.76
N ALA A 171 0.45 12.85 32.86
CA ALA A 171 0.18 14.04 33.65
C ALA A 171 0.40 13.74 35.15
#